data_83d45fc3e8b4c8297c9237f4abcc52d4
#
_entry.id   83d45fc3e8b4c8297c9237f4abcc52d4
#
_cell.length_a   1.000
_cell.length_b   1.000
_cell.length_c   1.000
_cell.angle_alpha   90.00
_cell.angle_beta   90.00
_cell.angle_gamma   90.00
#
_symmetry.space_group_name_H-M   'P 1'
#
loop_
_entity.id
_entity.type
_entity.pdbx_description
1 polymer ?
#
loop_
_entity_poly.entity_id
_entity_poly.type
_entity_poly.pdbx_seq_one_letter_code
_entity_poly.pdbx_strand_id
1 'polypeptide(L)'
;MFNKNDYIIYGSMSVCKIIDIIEEDNVYVGRKSYYVIRPVYSDKNTIIKIPTDNKKVFMRHLLSQKEIMSIIENIPNLEIIKIENDKERSMHYKSVIKSSICEELTELIKGININEQDKLSIGKKLSKTEEDFKKAAEKLIDEEFATVLNIPVQDVQSFILDHIS
;
A
#
# COMPACT_ATOMS: atom_id res chain seq x y z
N MET A 1 8.52 -14.24 -10.73
CA MET A 1 7.69 -14.13 -11.93
C MET A 1 6.22 -14.24 -11.55
N PHE A 2 5.34 -13.47 -12.19
CA PHE A 2 3.89 -13.47 -11.92
C PHE A 2 3.15 -14.21 -13.03
N ASN A 3 1.98 -14.74 -12.72
CA ASN A 3 1.14 -15.46 -13.64
C ASN A 3 -0.13 -14.68 -13.98
N LYS A 4 -0.79 -15.05 -15.08
CA LYS A 4 -2.12 -14.54 -15.41
C LYS A 4 -3.10 -14.87 -14.28
N ASN A 5 -3.94 -13.90 -13.93
CA ASN A 5 -4.89 -13.89 -12.81
C ASN A 5 -4.28 -13.69 -11.42
N ASP A 6 -2.97 -13.54 -11.28
CA ASP A 6 -2.38 -13.13 -10.01
C ASP A 6 -2.83 -11.72 -9.61
N TYR A 7 -3.02 -11.52 -8.31
CA TYR A 7 -3.13 -10.19 -7.71
C TYR A 7 -1.77 -9.76 -7.20
N ILE A 8 -1.42 -8.51 -7.48
CA ILE A 8 -0.13 -7.93 -7.13
C ILE A 8 -0.30 -6.54 -6.54
N ILE A 9 0.68 -6.10 -5.77
CA ILE A 9 0.87 -4.69 -5.47
C ILE A 9 1.75 -4.09 -6.56
N TYR A 10 1.31 -3.00 -7.16
CA TYR A 10 2.03 -2.25 -8.18
C TYR A 10 2.24 -0.81 -7.73
N GLY A 11 3.37 -0.53 -7.11
CA GLY A 11 3.71 0.80 -6.60
C GLY A 11 2.57 1.44 -5.80
N SER A 12 2.37 2.73 -5.98
CA SER A 12 1.30 3.49 -5.31
C SER A 12 -0.10 3.24 -5.87
N MET A 13 -0.23 2.49 -6.97
CA MET A 13 -1.54 2.08 -7.50
C MET A 13 -2.20 0.98 -6.68
N SER A 14 -1.47 0.41 -5.71
CA SER A 14 -1.98 -0.62 -4.81
C SER A 14 -2.31 -1.93 -5.55
N VAL A 15 -3.46 -2.54 -5.25
CA VAL A 15 -3.84 -3.86 -5.78
C VAL A 15 -4.20 -3.78 -7.25
N CYS A 16 -3.49 -4.56 -8.05
CA CYS A 16 -3.78 -4.77 -9.46
C CYS A 16 -3.93 -6.26 -9.76
N LYS A 17 -4.66 -6.59 -10.80
CA LYS A 17 -4.76 -7.96 -11.31
C LYS A 17 -4.00 -8.08 -12.63
N ILE A 18 -3.21 -9.13 -12.79
CA ILE A 18 -2.61 -9.48 -14.07
C ILE A 18 -3.69 -10.14 -14.93
N ILE A 19 -4.17 -9.42 -15.93
CA ILE A 19 -5.23 -9.90 -16.80
C ILE A 19 -4.71 -10.67 -18.01
N ASP A 20 -3.46 -10.41 -18.41
CA ASP A 20 -2.81 -11.13 -19.49
C ASP A 20 -1.28 -11.02 -19.42
N ILE A 21 -0.60 -11.89 -20.14
CA ILE A 21 0.84 -11.81 -20.40
C ILE A 21 1.00 -11.92 -21.90
N ILE A 22 1.56 -10.88 -22.54
CA ILE A 22 1.68 -10.81 -23.99
C ILE A 22 3.14 -10.70 -24.42
N GLU A 23 3.41 -11.13 -25.64
CA GLU A 23 4.70 -10.95 -26.28
C GLU A 23 4.54 -10.03 -27.48
N GLU A 24 5.47 -9.09 -27.64
CA GLU A 24 5.49 -8.16 -28.78
C GLU A 24 6.89 -8.18 -29.41
N ASP A 25 6.89 -8.19 -30.73
CA ASP A 25 8.11 -8.02 -31.51
C ASP A 25 8.39 -6.52 -31.70
N ASN A 26 9.54 -6.09 -31.22
CA ASN A 26 10.01 -4.73 -31.38
C ASN A 26 11.21 -4.72 -32.34
N VAL A 27 11.14 -3.87 -33.37
CA VAL A 27 12.15 -3.79 -34.42
C VAL A 27 13.56 -3.48 -33.89
N TYR A 28 13.64 -2.75 -32.74
CA TYR A 28 14.91 -2.28 -32.18
C TYR A 28 15.48 -3.18 -31.08
N VAL A 29 14.60 -3.85 -30.30
CA VAL A 29 15.03 -4.60 -29.10
C VAL A 29 14.64 -6.09 -29.15
N GLY A 30 14.03 -6.56 -30.28
CA GLY A 30 13.58 -7.92 -30.44
C GLY A 30 12.29 -8.24 -29.69
N ARG A 31 12.06 -9.53 -29.42
CA ARG A 31 10.85 -9.98 -28.75
C ARG A 31 10.87 -9.65 -27.27
N LYS A 32 9.81 -9.03 -26.78
CA LYS A 32 9.69 -8.61 -25.38
C LYS A 32 8.34 -9.01 -24.79
N SER A 33 8.36 -9.48 -23.56
CA SER A 33 7.16 -9.90 -22.83
C SER A 33 6.66 -8.78 -21.92
N TYR A 34 5.34 -8.66 -21.78
CA TYR A 34 4.68 -7.65 -20.95
C TYR A 34 3.59 -8.28 -20.10
N TYR A 35 3.50 -7.84 -18.85
CA TYR A 35 2.30 -8.01 -18.04
C TYR A 35 1.27 -6.96 -18.45
N VAL A 36 0.03 -7.38 -18.62
CA VAL A 36 -1.11 -6.48 -18.80
C VAL A 36 -1.89 -6.48 -17.49
N ILE A 37 -1.90 -5.36 -16.79
CA ILE A 37 -2.50 -5.26 -15.46
C ILE A 37 -3.67 -4.30 -15.44
N ARG A 38 -4.58 -4.50 -14.51
CA ARG A 38 -5.75 -3.66 -14.26
C ARG A 38 -5.87 -3.39 -12.76
N PRO A 39 -6.00 -2.10 -12.34
CA PRO A 39 -6.30 -1.76 -10.95
C PRO A 39 -7.62 -2.39 -10.49
N VAL A 40 -7.68 -2.84 -9.24
CA VAL A 40 -8.87 -3.50 -8.69
C VAL A 40 -9.85 -2.48 -8.10
N TYR A 41 -9.35 -1.46 -7.41
CA TYR A 41 -10.16 -0.49 -6.65
C TYR A 41 -10.25 0.90 -7.28
N SER A 42 -9.30 1.26 -8.11
CA SER A 42 -9.33 2.51 -8.87
C SER A 42 -10.02 2.34 -10.21
N ASP A 43 -9.81 3.23 -11.16
CA ASP A 43 -10.45 3.19 -12.48
C ASP A 43 -10.27 1.83 -13.16
N LYS A 44 -11.33 1.03 -13.18
CA LYS A 44 -11.38 -0.31 -13.78
C LYS A 44 -11.21 -0.32 -15.31
N ASN A 45 -11.30 0.83 -15.95
CA ASN A 45 -11.06 0.98 -17.38
C ASN A 45 -9.57 1.18 -17.70
N THR A 46 -8.76 1.49 -16.70
CA THR A 46 -7.32 1.65 -16.86
C THR A 46 -6.66 0.30 -17.09
N ILE A 47 -5.87 0.21 -18.16
CA ILE A 47 -5.03 -0.95 -18.47
C ILE A 47 -3.59 -0.46 -18.58
N ILE A 48 -2.70 -1.13 -17.87
CA ILE A 48 -1.28 -0.79 -17.84
C ILE A 48 -0.49 -1.96 -18.40
N LYS A 49 0.44 -1.66 -19.32
CA LYS A 49 1.35 -2.63 -19.90
C LYS A 49 2.74 -2.40 -19.30
N ILE A 50 3.31 -3.45 -18.69
CA ILE A 50 4.58 -3.38 -17.97
C ILE A 50 5.52 -4.45 -18.49
N PRO A 51 6.76 -4.12 -18.88
CA PRO A 51 7.75 -5.14 -19.22
C PRO A 51 7.93 -6.16 -18.09
N THR A 52 8.02 -7.43 -18.41
CA THR A 52 8.21 -8.50 -17.40
C THR A 52 9.53 -8.38 -16.65
N ASP A 53 10.51 -7.70 -17.25
CA ASP A 53 11.81 -7.37 -16.65
C ASP A 53 11.84 -6.00 -15.95
N ASN A 54 10.66 -5.43 -15.64
CA ASN A 54 10.55 -4.13 -14.99
C ASN A 54 11.31 -4.07 -13.66
N LYS A 55 12.10 -3.00 -13.50
CA LYS A 55 12.82 -2.68 -12.27
C LYS A 55 12.55 -1.25 -11.78
N LYS A 56 11.68 -0.52 -12.47
CA LYS A 56 11.41 0.90 -12.18
C LYS A 56 10.33 1.09 -11.13
N VAL A 57 9.31 0.23 -11.16
CA VAL A 57 8.18 0.30 -10.23
C VAL A 57 8.18 -0.97 -9.39
N PHE A 58 8.00 -0.80 -8.10
CA PHE A 58 7.95 -1.92 -7.17
C PHE A 58 6.72 -2.79 -7.43
N MET A 59 6.94 -4.10 -7.51
CA MET A 59 5.90 -5.10 -7.70
C MET A 59 6.14 -6.27 -6.76
N ARG A 60 5.09 -6.72 -6.08
CA ARG A 60 5.13 -7.93 -5.25
C ARG A 60 3.79 -8.66 -5.23
N HIS A 61 3.80 -9.91 -4.83
CA HIS A 61 2.57 -10.60 -4.49
C HIS A 61 1.90 -9.96 -3.27
N LEU A 62 0.59 -10.16 -3.12
CA LEU A 62 -0.12 -9.81 -1.90
C LEU A 62 0.38 -10.69 -0.74
N LEU A 63 0.28 -10.15 0.46
CA LEU A 63 0.52 -10.92 1.67
C LEU A 63 -0.52 -12.05 1.83
N SER A 64 -0.15 -13.11 2.51
CA SER A 64 -1.11 -14.13 2.93
C SER A 64 -2.01 -13.61 4.06
N GLN A 65 -3.15 -14.27 4.25
CA GLN A 65 -4.04 -13.97 5.37
C GLN A 65 -3.32 -14.08 6.72
N LYS A 66 -2.46 -15.10 6.86
CA LYS A 66 -1.67 -15.30 8.09
C LYS A 66 -0.69 -14.16 8.36
N GLU A 67 -0.01 -13.67 7.32
CA GLU A 67 0.90 -12.52 7.44
C GLU A 67 0.14 -11.26 7.83
N ILE A 68 -1.02 -11.01 7.21
CA ILE A 68 -1.88 -9.86 7.54
C ILE A 68 -2.35 -9.93 8.99
N MET A 69 -2.83 -11.07 9.44
CA MET A 69 -3.28 -11.24 10.83
C MET A 69 -2.13 -11.02 11.82
N SER A 70 -0.92 -11.50 11.50
CA SER A 70 0.28 -11.25 12.30
C SER A 70 0.63 -9.76 12.40
N ILE A 71 0.52 -9.03 11.30
CA ILE A 71 0.74 -7.58 11.29
C ILE A 71 -0.29 -6.87 12.19
N ILE A 72 -1.56 -7.21 12.04
CA ILE A 72 -2.65 -6.61 12.85
C ILE A 72 -2.42 -6.86 14.34
N GLU A 73 -2.15 -8.09 14.72
CA GLU A 73 -1.92 -8.47 16.11
C GLU A 73 -0.71 -7.76 16.74
N ASN A 74 0.27 -7.39 15.93
CA ASN A 74 1.46 -6.67 16.38
C ASN A 74 1.29 -5.16 16.50
N ILE A 75 0.24 -4.57 15.96
CA ILE A 75 0.03 -3.10 15.98
C ILE A 75 0.14 -2.50 17.39
N PRO A 76 -0.49 -3.08 18.44
CA PRO A 76 -0.35 -2.54 19.79
C PRO A 76 1.08 -2.48 20.31
N ASN A 77 1.94 -3.38 19.84
CA ASN A 77 3.33 -3.52 20.28
C ASN A 77 4.32 -2.65 19.49
N LEU A 78 3.87 -1.98 18.41
CA LEU A 78 4.75 -1.13 17.61
C LEU A 78 5.27 0.04 18.44
N GLU A 79 6.58 0.18 18.47
CA GLU A 79 7.26 1.36 19.04
C GLU A 79 7.42 2.41 17.97
N ILE A 80 6.89 3.61 18.22
CA ILE A 80 6.94 4.69 17.25
C ILE A 80 8.09 5.62 17.58
N ILE A 81 9.03 5.74 16.65
CA ILE A 81 10.13 6.70 16.73
C ILE A 81 9.64 8.03 16.19
N LYS A 82 9.62 9.05 17.05
CA LYS A 82 9.19 10.39 16.67
C LYS A 82 10.30 11.10 15.91
N ILE A 83 9.99 11.56 14.69
CA ILE A 83 10.88 12.37 13.88
C ILE A 83 10.49 13.84 14.06
N GLU A 84 11.33 14.61 14.75
CA GLU A 84 11.04 16.01 15.11
C GLU A 84 11.09 16.96 13.90
N ASN A 85 12.04 16.75 12.99
CA ASN A 85 12.20 17.61 11.82
C ASN A 85 11.13 17.33 10.77
N ASP A 86 10.33 18.34 10.40
CA ASP A 86 9.22 18.20 9.46
C ASP A 86 9.66 17.70 8.08
N LYS A 87 10.79 18.19 7.58
CA LYS A 87 11.33 17.80 6.27
C LYS A 87 11.76 16.34 6.26
N GLU A 88 12.51 15.92 7.28
CA GLU A 88 12.95 14.53 7.44
C GLU A 88 11.76 13.59 7.60
N ARG A 89 10.75 13.99 8.37
CA ARG A 89 9.52 13.22 8.57
C ARG A 89 8.75 13.04 7.26
N SER A 90 8.60 14.10 6.47
CA SER A 90 7.95 14.03 5.15
C SER A 90 8.70 13.14 4.18
N MET A 91 10.04 13.20 4.17
CA MET A 91 10.86 12.33 3.34
C MET A 91 10.71 10.86 3.75
N HIS A 92 10.68 10.58 5.05
CA HIS A 92 10.45 9.23 5.58
C HIS A 92 9.08 8.70 5.16
N TYR A 93 8.02 9.49 5.30
CA TYR A 93 6.66 9.10 4.92
C TYR A 93 6.55 8.82 3.41
N LYS A 94 7.15 9.65 2.57
CA LYS A 94 7.20 9.39 1.13
C LYS A 94 7.90 8.07 0.79
N SER A 95 9.00 7.78 1.48
CA SER A 95 9.74 6.52 1.32
C SER A 95 8.88 5.32 1.70
N VAL A 96 8.17 5.38 2.82
CA VAL A 96 7.26 4.31 3.30
C VAL A 96 6.12 4.08 2.30
N ILE A 97 5.48 5.13 1.82
CA ILE A 97 4.41 5.01 0.81
C ILE A 97 4.94 4.36 -0.48
N LYS A 98 6.12 4.76 -0.91
CA LYS A 98 6.76 4.20 -2.11
C LYS A 98 7.13 2.73 -1.96
N SER A 99 7.58 2.31 -0.78
CA SER A 99 7.95 0.91 -0.51
C SER A 99 6.74 -0.01 -0.45
N SER A 100 5.58 0.49 -0.03
CA SER A 100 4.34 -0.29 0.15
C SER A 100 4.51 -1.52 1.06
N ILE A 101 5.43 -1.45 2.02
CA ILE A 101 5.65 -2.49 3.03
C ILE A 101 4.59 -2.31 4.13
N CYS A 102 3.74 -3.31 4.33
CA CYS A 102 2.59 -3.20 5.23
C CYS A 102 2.97 -2.91 6.68
N GLU A 103 4.04 -3.50 7.19
CA GLU A 103 4.55 -3.23 8.54
C GLU A 103 4.93 -1.75 8.70
N GLU A 104 5.64 -1.19 7.74
CA GLU A 104 6.03 0.23 7.75
C GLU A 104 4.82 1.16 7.58
N LEU A 105 3.85 0.77 6.75
CA LEU A 105 2.61 1.52 6.58
C LEU A 105 1.78 1.56 7.86
N THR A 106 1.65 0.44 8.58
CA THR A 106 0.94 0.39 9.86
C THR A 106 1.64 1.21 10.93
N GLU A 107 2.96 1.19 10.95
CA GLU A 107 3.79 2.03 11.84
C GLU A 107 3.58 3.52 11.55
N LEU A 108 3.58 3.91 10.28
CA LEU A 108 3.30 5.27 9.85
C LEU A 108 1.92 5.74 10.30
N ILE A 109 0.89 4.94 10.06
CA ILE A 109 -0.49 5.26 10.47
C ILE A 109 -0.59 5.42 11.98
N LYS A 110 -0.01 4.50 12.75
CA LYS A 110 0.01 4.57 14.21
C LYS A 110 0.71 5.85 14.70
N GLY A 111 1.85 6.18 14.09
CA GLY A 111 2.61 7.39 14.42
C GLY A 111 1.81 8.67 14.16
N ILE A 112 1.14 8.75 13.02
CA ILE A 112 0.28 9.91 12.70
C ILE A 112 -0.92 9.97 13.65
N ASN A 113 -1.55 8.84 14.00
CA ASN A 113 -2.67 8.81 14.94
C ASN A 113 -2.26 9.30 16.34
N ILE A 114 -1.08 8.92 16.82
CA ILE A 114 -0.54 9.40 18.09
C ILE A 114 -0.32 10.92 18.02
N ASN A 115 0.29 11.42 16.96
CA ASN A 115 0.51 12.83 16.75
C ASN A 115 -0.82 13.62 16.67
N GLU A 116 -1.84 13.05 16.03
CA GLU A 116 -3.17 13.63 15.97
C GLU A 116 -3.79 13.78 17.36
N GLN A 117 -3.70 12.77 18.22
CA GLN A 117 -4.19 12.83 19.59
C GLN A 117 -3.45 13.87 20.40
N ASP A 118 -2.14 13.95 20.29
CA ASP A 118 -1.32 14.98 20.98
C ASP A 118 -1.73 16.38 20.55
N LYS A 119 -1.95 16.61 19.25
CA LYS A 119 -2.40 17.91 18.73
C LYS A 119 -3.81 18.25 19.18
N LEU A 120 -4.74 17.31 19.16
CA LEU A 120 -6.12 17.53 19.62
C LEU A 120 -6.18 17.90 21.09
N SER A 121 -5.31 17.33 21.94
CA SER A 121 -5.24 17.66 23.38
C SER A 121 -4.89 19.12 23.66
N ILE A 122 -4.26 19.81 22.72
CA ILE A 122 -3.90 21.24 22.80
C ILE A 122 -4.71 22.12 21.83
N GLY A 123 -5.84 21.60 21.32
CA GLY A 123 -6.74 22.32 20.44
C GLY A 123 -6.24 22.52 19.01
N LYS A 124 -5.27 21.71 18.57
CA LYS A 124 -4.73 21.75 17.20
C LYS A 124 -5.19 20.54 16.37
N LYS A 125 -5.09 20.66 15.06
CA LYS A 125 -5.39 19.59 14.08
C LYS A 125 -4.12 19.16 13.36
N LEU A 126 -4.16 17.98 12.73
CA LEU A 126 -3.12 17.55 11.78
C LEU A 126 -2.96 18.57 10.66
N SER A 127 -1.74 18.73 10.16
CA SER A 127 -1.49 19.45 8.92
C SER A 127 -2.13 18.73 7.73
N LYS A 128 -2.40 19.47 6.66
CA LYS A 128 -2.91 18.89 5.41
C LYS A 128 -1.97 17.80 4.86
N THR A 129 -0.67 18.02 4.95
CA THR A 129 0.36 17.07 4.53
C THR A 129 0.27 15.75 5.31
N GLU A 130 0.15 15.81 6.63
CA GLU A 130 0.01 14.62 7.48
C GLU A 130 -1.29 13.87 7.20
N GLU A 131 -2.40 14.58 7.01
CA GLU A 131 -3.68 13.98 6.61
C GLU A 131 -3.56 13.23 5.28
N ASP A 132 -2.88 13.82 4.30
CA ASP A 132 -2.69 13.22 2.99
C ASP A 132 -1.83 11.95 3.06
N PHE A 133 -0.76 11.96 3.86
CA PHE A 133 0.05 10.75 4.10
C PHE A 133 -0.75 9.65 4.79
N LYS A 134 -1.54 10.00 5.80
CA LYS A 134 -2.40 9.05 6.50
C LYS A 134 -3.39 8.39 5.54
N LYS A 135 -4.09 9.18 4.72
CA LYS A 135 -5.03 8.68 3.71
C LYS A 135 -4.36 7.77 2.68
N ALA A 136 -3.18 8.15 2.21
CA ALA A 136 -2.42 7.34 1.25
C ALA A 136 -2.00 6.00 1.85
N ALA A 137 -1.50 5.98 3.08
CA ALA A 137 -1.11 4.77 3.78
C ALA A 137 -2.32 3.86 4.09
N GLU A 138 -3.42 4.43 4.58
CA GLU A 138 -4.67 3.70 4.85
C GLU A 138 -5.22 3.07 3.56
N LYS A 139 -5.21 3.80 2.45
CA LYS A 139 -5.65 3.26 1.16
C LYS A 139 -4.87 2.01 0.76
N LEU A 140 -3.55 2.04 0.88
CA LEU A 140 -2.69 0.90 0.53
C LEU A 140 -2.99 -0.31 1.42
N ILE A 141 -3.11 -0.11 2.73
CA ILE A 141 -3.47 -1.16 3.70
C ILE A 141 -4.88 -1.69 3.44
N ASP A 142 -5.85 -0.80 3.32
CA ASP A 142 -7.26 -1.18 3.20
C ASP A 142 -7.53 -2.00 1.94
N GLU A 143 -6.96 -1.61 0.81
CA GLU A 143 -7.15 -2.32 -0.45
C GLU A 143 -6.51 -3.71 -0.44
N GLU A 144 -5.28 -3.85 0.06
CA GLU A 144 -4.62 -5.14 0.15
C GLU A 144 -5.32 -6.07 1.15
N PHE A 145 -5.62 -5.57 2.34
CA PHE A 145 -6.28 -6.37 3.37
C PHE A 145 -7.70 -6.78 2.94
N ALA A 146 -8.46 -5.87 2.33
CA ALA A 146 -9.79 -6.19 1.79
C ALA A 146 -9.74 -7.32 0.76
N THR A 147 -8.76 -7.28 -0.13
CA THR A 147 -8.58 -8.31 -1.18
C THR A 147 -8.27 -9.68 -0.57
N VAL A 148 -7.32 -9.74 0.36
CA VAL A 148 -6.85 -10.99 0.96
C VAL A 148 -7.84 -11.56 1.95
N LEU A 149 -8.45 -10.71 2.79
CA LEU A 149 -9.44 -11.11 3.80
C LEU A 149 -10.84 -11.29 3.21
N ASN A 150 -11.04 -10.92 1.95
CA ASN A 150 -12.32 -10.99 1.25
C ASN A 150 -13.45 -10.24 2.01
N ILE A 151 -13.15 -9.03 2.42
CA ILE A 151 -14.09 -8.11 3.06
C ILE A 151 -14.20 -6.80 2.26
N PRO A 152 -15.28 -6.02 2.42
CA PRO A 152 -15.36 -4.70 1.81
C PRO A 152 -14.23 -3.78 2.29
N VAL A 153 -13.71 -2.95 1.39
CA VAL A 153 -12.59 -2.04 1.71
C VAL A 153 -12.92 -1.08 2.85
N GLN A 154 -14.16 -0.63 2.94
CA GLN A 154 -14.64 0.24 4.02
C GLN A 154 -14.72 -0.42 5.39
N ASP A 155 -14.66 -1.75 5.46
CA ASP A 155 -14.76 -2.51 6.71
C ASP A 155 -13.39 -2.86 7.30
N VAL A 156 -12.30 -2.59 6.58
CA VAL A 156 -10.94 -2.98 7.00
C VAL A 156 -10.55 -2.30 8.32
N GLN A 157 -10.76 -1.00 8.45
CA GLN A 157 -10.37 -0.28 9.67
C GLN A 157 -11.13 -0.78 10.90
N SER A 158 -12.43 -1.03 10.80
CA SER A 158 -13.19 -1.61 11.90
C SER A 158 -12.75 -3.05 12.21
N PHE A 159 -12.42 -3.83 11.20
CA PHE A 159 -11.84 -5.17 11.36
C PHE A 159 -10.54 -5.14 12.16
N ILE A 160 -9.63 -4.22 11.82
CA ILE A 160 -8.36 -4.03 12.55
C ILE A 160 -8.63 -3.65 14.00
N LEU A 161 -9.49 -2.67 14.24
CA LEU A 161 -9.82 -2.20 15.60
C LEU A 161 -10.41 -3.32 16.46
N ASP A 162 -11.30 -4.15 15.91
CA ASP A 162 -11.91 -5.27 16.63
C ASP A 162 -10.89 -6.33 17.05
N HIS A 163 -9.78 -6.47 16.31
CA HIS A 163 -8.74 -7.46 16.60
C HIS A 163 -7.65 -6.95 17.56
N ILE A 164 -7.52 -5.64 17.76
CA ILE A 164 -6.51 -5.04 18.65
C ILE A 164 -7.10 -4.52 19.97
N SER A 165 -8.41 -4.54 20.08
CA SER A 165 -9.13 -4.10 21.29
C SER A 165 -9.21 -5.18 22.35
#